data_b90af435e9114174d6f1527e9590352e
#
_entry.id   b90af435e9114174d6f1527e9590352e
#
_cell.length_a   1.000
_cell.length_b   1.000
_cell.length_c   1.000
_cell.angle_alpha   90.00
_cell.angle_beta   90.00
_cell.angle_gamma   90.00
#
_symmetry.space_group_name_H-M   'P 1'
#
loop_
_entity.id
_entity.type
_entity.pdbx_description
1 polymer ?
#
loop_
_entity_poly.entity_id
_entity_poly.type
_entity_poly.pdbx_seq_one_letter_code
_entity_poly.pdbx_strand_id
1 'polypeptide(L)'
;MKKTILIISVVIVSFCFGYAFKAITIPTLEVAPLTRVTGIGGIFFKCKDPKKVREWYHEHLGLNVNDYGSVFEWYQGADSTQKGFSQWSPFKETTKYFEPSTKEFMINYRVANLEALLKELKNEGVTITDTLEAYDYGKFVHIMDIEGNKIELWEPNDKVY
;
A
#
# COMPACT_ATOMS: atom_id res chain seq x y z
N MET A 1 13.44 -68.31 8.77
CA MET A 1 14.30 -67.39 8.02
C MET A 1 13.61 -66.75 6.82
N LYS A 2 13.03 -67.45 5.85
CA LYS A 2 12.41 -66.81 4.65
C LYS A 2 11.25 -65.86 4.97
N LYS A 3 10.38 -66.14 5.93
CA LYS A 3 9.27 -65.27 6.35
C LYS A 3 9.75 -63.97 7.03
N THR A 4 10.81 -64.05 7.82
CA THR A 4 11.39 -62.90 8.53
C THR A 4 12.06 -61.91 7.53
N ILE A 5 12.76 -62.45 6.53
CA ILE A 5 13.38 -61.67 5.48
C ILE A 5 12.34 -60.94 4.64
N LEU A 6 11.19 -61.61 4.32
CA LEU A 6 10.09 -61.00 3.56
C LEU A 6 9.44 -59.81 4.31
N ILE A 7 9.22 -59.97 5.65
CA ILE A 7 8.65 -58.90 6.46
C ILE A 7 9.57 -57.67 6.52
N ILE A 8 10.89 -57.90 6.70
CA ILE A 8 11.88 -56.81 6.72
C ILE A 8 11.93 -56.07 5.38
N SER A 9 11.88 -56.80 4.28
CA SER A 9 11.86 -56.20 2.93
C SER A 9 10.62 -55.34 2.69
N VAL A 10 9.43 -55.78 3.12
CA VAL A 10 8.19 -55.00 2.99
C VAL A 10 8.23 -53.73 3.84
N VAL A 11 8.79 -53.79 5.08
CA VAL A 11 8.91 -52.61 5.94
C VAL A 11 9.87 -51.58 5.34
N ILE A 12 11.02 -52.01 4.78
CA ILE A 12 11.99 -51.12 4.15
C ILE A 12 11.38 -50.44 2.90
N VAL A 13 10.68 -51.19 2.05
CA VAL A 13 10.03 -50.64 0.85
C VAL A 13 8.95 -49.62 1.24
N SER A 14 8.15 -49.90 2.29
CA SER A 14 7.13 -48.96 2.78
C SER A 14 7.74 -47.68 3.34
N PHE A 15 8.89 -47.78 4.03
CA PHE A 15 9.60 -46.61 4.56
C PHE A 15 10.22 -45.76 3.45
N CYS A 16 10.80 -46.37 2.43
CA CYS A 16 11.34 -45.68 1.28
C CYS A 16 10.25 -45.00 0.47
N PHE A 17 9.07 -45.62 0.30
CA PHE A 17 7.91 -44.98 -0.37
C PHE A 17 7.37 -43.80 0.43
N GLY A 18 7.28 -43.89 1.75
CA GLY A 18 6.86 -42.78 2.62
C GLY A 18 7.83 -41.62 2.58
N TYR A 19 9.13 -41.87 2.52
CA TYR A 19 10.17 -40.85 2.43
C TYR A 19 10.18 -40.17 1.05
N ALA A 20 10.05 -40.96 -0.02
CA ALA A 20 9.93 -40.43 -1.37
C ALA A 20 8.68 -39.55 -1.58
N PHE A 21 7.55 -39.94 -0.98
CA PHE A 21 6.32 -39.13 -1.04
C PHE A 21 6.45 -37.80 -0.29
N LYS A 22 7.19 -37.76 0.83
CA LYS A 22 7.46 -36.51 1.57
C LYS A 22 8.42 -35.60 0.84
N ALA A 23 9.30 -36.12 0.00
CA ALA A 23 10.27 -35.38 -0.79
C ALA A 23 9.64 -34.75 -2.06
N ILE A 24 8.46 -35.24 -2.49
CA ILE A 24 7.73 -34.76 -3.68
C ILE A 24 6.68 -33.68 -3.34
N THR A 25 6.42 -33.42 -2.05
CA THR A 25 5.68 -32.19 -1.68
C THR A 25 6.57 -30.99 -2.02
N ILE A 26 6.46 -30.52 -3.26
CA ILE A 26 6.97 -29.21 -3.65
C ILE A 26 6.38 -28.22 -2.64
N PRO A 27 7.19 -27.49 -1.87
CA PRO A 27 6.64 -26.43 -1.06
C PRO A 27 5.95 -25.49 -2.05
N THR A 28 4.64 -25.43 -2.03
CA THR A 28 3.93 -24.31 -2.59
C THR A 28 4.58 -23.10 -1.89
N LEU A 29 5.33 -22.31 -2.65
CA LEU A 29 5.72 -20.99 -2.20
C LEU A 29 4.38 -20.29 -1.92
N GLU A 30 3.97 -20.26 -0.65
CA GLU A 30 2.95 -19.33 -0.21
C GLU A 30 3.52 -17.95 -0.56
N VAL A 31 3.10 -17.43 -1.71
CA VAL A 31 3.36 -16.03 -2.04
C VAL A 31 2.63 -15.26 -0.95
N ALA A 32 3.41 -14.69 -0.04
CA ALA A 32 2.83 -13.84 1.00
C ALA A 32 1.87 -12.86 0.32
N PRO A 33 0.65 -12.72 0.85
CA PRO A 33 -0.32 -11.82 0.23
C PRO A 33 0.30 -10.44 0.09
N LEU A 34 0.13 -9.83 -1.08
CA LEU A 34 0.65 -8.49 -1.35
C LEU A 34 0.10 -7.54 -0.28
N THR A 35 0.98 -6.96 0.52
CA THR A 35 0.59 -5.90 1.44
C THR A 35 0.21 -4.68 0.59
N ARG A 36 -1.10 -4.43 0.46
CA ARG A 36 -1.61 -3.39 -0.43
C ARG A 36 -1.37 -2.02 0.17
N VAL A 37 -2.10 -1.67 1.21
CA VAL A 37 -1.98 -0.38 1.91
C VAL A 37 -1.07 -0.55 3.13
N THR A 38 -0.08 0.33 3.26
CA THR A 38 0.89 0.34 4.36
C THR A 38 0.66 1.49 5.34
N GLY A 39 -0.18 2.45 5.00
CA GLY A 39 -0.51 3.58 5.86
C GLY A 39 -1.24 4.70 5.13
N ILE A 40 -1.57 5.75 5.85
CA ILE A 40 -2.10 6.98 5.28
C ILE A 40 -0.93 7.85 4.85
N GLY A 41 -0.85 8.13 3.54
CA GLY A 41 0.16 9.01 2.94
C GLY A 41 -0.25 10.47 2.95
N GLY A 42 -1.56 10.75 2.97
CA GLY A 42 -2.03 12.13 3.04
C GLY A 42 -3.53 12.27 3.25
N ILE A 43 -3.89 13.44 3.76
CA ILE A 43 -5.28 13.90 3.90
C ILE A 43 -5.40 15.22 3.17
N PHE A 44 -6.15 15.24 2.08
CA PHE A 44 -6.37 16.38 1.22
C PHE A 44 -7.83 16.82 1.30
N PHE A 45 -8.06 18.11 1.39
CA PHE A 45 -9.42 18.63 1.50
C PHE A 45 -9.54 20.01 0.85
N LYS A 46 -10.74 20.31 0.39
CA LYS A 46 -11.04 21.61 -0.22
C LYS A 46 -11.37 22.66 0.83
N CYS A 47 -10.95 23.89 0.59
CA CYS A 47 -11.30 25.04 1.40
C CYS A 47 -11.28 26.33 0.54
N LYS A 48 -11.92 27.38 1.05
CA LYS A 48 -11.99 28.68 0.32
C LYS A 48 -10.64 29.34 0.19
N ASP A 49 -9.85 29.36 1.26
CA ASP A 49 -8.56 30.04 1.31
C ASP A 49 -7.52 29.14 2.00
N PRO A 50 -6.77 28.32 1.24
CA PRO A 50 -5.75 27.42 1.78
C PRO A 50 -4.67 28.14 2.60
N LYS A 51 -4.31 29.38 2.24
CA LYS A 51 -3.31 30.15 2.96
C LYS A 51 -3.79 30.48 4.37
N LYS A 52 -5.01 31.04 4.49
CA LYS A 52 -5.60 31.35 5.80
C LYS A 52 -5.82 30.11 6.65
N VAL A 53 -6.18 28.98 6.03
CA VAL A 53 -6.31 27.70 6.73
C VAL A 53 -4.96 27.28 7.32
N ARG A 54 -3.87 27.30 6.53
CA ARG A 54 -2.52 26.96 7.01
C ARG A 54 -2.07 27.89 8.13
N GLU A 55 -2.28 29.21 7.98
CA GLU A 55 -1.94 30.21 9.01
C GLU A 55 -2.69 29.93 10.31
N TRP A 56 -3.99 29.65 10.25
CA TRP A 56 -4.80 29.32 11.41
C TRP A 56 -4.30 28.08 12.16
N TYR A 57 -4.00 26.98 11.40
CA TYR A 57 -3.48 25.75 11.98
C TYR A 57 -2.07 25.93 12.58
N HIS A 58 -1.25 26.76 11.95
CA HIS A 58 0.04 27.12 12.52
C HIS A 58 -0.11 27.89 13.83
N GLU A 59 -0.93 28.92 13.83
CA GLU A 59 -1.10 29.81 15.00
C GLU A 59 -1.74 29.11 16.19
N HIS A 60 -2.80 28.33 15.95
CA HIS A 60 -3.60 27.76 17.01
C HIS A 60 -3.23 26.33 17.41
N LEU A 61 -2.65 25.56 16.49
CA LEU A 61 -2.30 24.15 16.71
C LEU A 61 -0.80 23.87 16.58
N GLY A 62 0.00 24.87 16.24
CA GLY A 62 1.45 24.73 16.14
C GLY A 62 1.92 23.86 14.95
N LEU A 63 1.10 23.66 13.90
CA LEU A 63 1.51 22.91 12.74
C LEU A 63 2.68 23.62 12.04
N ASN A 64 3.73 22.86 11.71
CA ASN A 64 4.81 23.37 10.87
C ASN A 64 4.35 23.33 9.40
N VAL A 65 3.88 24.45 8.88
CA VAL A 65 3.28 24.55 7.55
C VAL A 65 4.23 25.16 6.52
N ASN A 66 4.10 24.71 5.28
CA ASN A 66 4.71 25.28 4.09
C ASN A 66 3.62 25.62 3.05
N ASP A 67 4.00 25.97 1.81
CA ASP A 67 3.04 26.32 0.75
C ASP A 67 2.09 25.19 0.36
N TYR A 68 2.44 23.94 0.65
CA TYR A 68 1.65 22.75 0.31
C TYR A 68 0.82 22.22 1.48
N GLY A 69 1.14 22.61 2.72
CA GLY A 69 0.46 22.14 3.92
C GLY A 69 1.42 21.80 5.05
N SER A 70 1.29 20.64 5.66
CA SER A 70 2.15 20.15 6.74
C SER A 70 2.49 18.68 6.53
N VAL A 71 3.68 18.27 6.96
CA VAL A 71 4.13 16.89 6.92
C VAL A 71 4.24 16.36 8.34
N PHE A 72 3.64 15.19 8.57
CA PHE A 72 3.77 14.44 9.82
C PHE A 72 4.74 13.29 9.61
N GLU A 73 5.77 13.22 10.43
CA GLU A 73 6.71 12.11 10.47
C GLU A 73 6.27 11.09 11.52
N TRP A 74 6.39 9.81 11.19
CA TRP A 74 6.09 8.70 12.08
C TRP A 74 7.00 7.50 11.76
N TYR A 75 6.99 6.48 12.60
CA TYR A 75 7.74 5.24 12.35
C TYR A 75 6.82 4.14 11.86
N GLN A 76 7.29 3.37 10.86
CA GLN A 76 6.49 2.31 10.25
C GLN A 76 6.28 1.15 11.22
N GLY A 77 5.04 0.66 11.34
CA GLY A 77 4.69 -0.40 12.29
C GLY A 77 5.37 -1.74 12.00
N ALA A 78 5.72 -2.00 10.73
CA ALA A 78 6.44 -3.22 10.34
C ALA A 78 7.95 -3.14 10.61
N ASP A 79 8.52 -1.94 10.60
CA ASP A 79 9.94 -1.67 10.88
C ASP A 79 10.08 -0.31 11.55
N SER A 80 10.25 -0.32 12.87
CA SER A 80 10.38 0.89 13.68
C SER A 80 11.67 1.70 13.45
N THR A 81 12.56 1.23 12.59
CA THR A 81 13.75 1.99 12.14
C THR A 81 13.47 2.81 10.89
N GLN A 82 12.38 2.50 10.20
CA GLN A 82 11.96 3.19 8.98
C GLN A 82 10.98 4.32 9.30
N LYS A 83 11.26 5.49 8.78
CA LYS A 83 10.34 6.62 8.85
C LYS A 83 9.25 6.50 7.78
N GLY A 84 8.08 7.00 8.10
CA GLY A 84 6.99 7.23 7.17
C GLY A 84 6.53 8.68 7.29
N PHE A 85 5.90 9.17 6.24
CA PHE A 85 5.44 10.55 6.16
C PHE A 85 3.98 10.58 5.74
N SER A 86 3.23 11.53 6.29
CA SER A 86 1.86 11.81 5.89
C SER A 86 1.70 13.30 5.62
N GLN A 87 1.15 13.63 4.47
CA GLN A 87 0.93 15.00 4.03
C GLN A 87 -0.48 15.46 4.44
N TRP A 88 -0.60 16.60 5.09
CA TRP A 88 -1.85 17.32 5.30
C TRP A 88 -1.90 18.52 4.37
N SER A 89 -2.87 18.58 3.46
CA SER A 89 -2.92 19.62 2.42
C SER A 89 -4.31 20.19 2.23
N PRO A 90 -4.53 21.48 2.52
CA PRO A 90 -5.69 22.21 2.08
C PRO A 90 -5.54 22.64 0.63
N PHE A 91 -6.54 22.35 -0.19
CA PHE A 91 -6.67 22.75 -1.59
C PHE A 91 -7.73 23.84 -1.75
N LYS A 92 -7.62 24.67 -2.80
CA LYS A 92 -8.71 25.59 -3.15
C LYS A 92 -9.98 24.80 -3.49
N GLU A 93 -11.14 25.31 -3.09
CA GLU A 93 -12.45 24.71 -3.42
C GLU A 93 -12.67 24.52 -4.93
N THR A 94 -12.02 25.36 -5.76
CA THR A 94 -12.09 25.30 -7.23
C THR A 94 -11.10 24.29 -7.85
N THR A 95 -10.34 23.56 -7.05
CA THR A 95 -9.38 22.58 -7.58
C THR A 95 -10.09 21.48 -8.37
N LYS A 96 -9.48 21.10 -9.50
CA LYS A 96 -9.88 19.94 -10.30
C LYS A 96 -9.14 18.65 -9.94
N TYR A 97 -8.20 18.75 -9.00
CA TYR A 97 -7.36 17.60 -8.63
C TYR A 97 -8.18 16.43 -8.12
N PHE A 98 -9.36 16.68 -7.51
CA PHE A 98 -10.23 15.64 -6.98
C PHE A 98 -11.21 15.07 -8.03
N GLU A 99 -11.31 15.68 -9.23
CA GLU A 99 -12.17 15.16 -10.29
C GLU A 99 -11.75 13.72 -10.70
N PRO A 100 -12.71 12.84 -11.06
CA PRO A 100 -14.13 13.11 -11.23
C PRO A 100 -14.97 13.04 -9.94
N SER A 101 -14.36 12.86 -8.74
CA SER A 101 -15.08 12.89 -7.47
C SER A 101 -15.66 14.27 -7.19
N THR A 102 -16.88 14.28 -6.66
CA THR A 102 -17.57 15.51 -6.19
C THR A 102 -17.34 15.78 -4.71
N LYS A 103 -16.55 14.93 -4.05
CA LYS A 103 -16.27 15.04 -2.61
C LYS A 103 -15.29 16.18 -2.32
N GLU A 104 -15.40 16.71 -1.12
CA GLU A 104 -14.57 17.82 -0.63
C GLU A 104 -13.21 17.36 -0.06
N PHE A 105 -12.92 16.06 -0.11
CA PHE A 105 -11.69 15.47 0.38
C PHE A 105 -11.18 14.38 -0.56
N MET A 106 -9.91 14.05 -0.41
CA MET A 106 -9.26 12.89 -1.01
C MET A 106 -8.23 12.32 -0.01
N ILE A 107 -8.21 11.01 0.14
CA ILE A 107 -7.22 10.32 0.96
C ILE A 107 -6.13 9.77 0.05
N ASN A 108 -4.88 10.02 0.43
CA ASN A 108 -3.72 9.35 -0.14
C ASN A 108 -3.37 8.15 0.74
N TYR A 109 -3.25 6.98 0.13
CA TYR A 109 -2.76 5.76 0.79
C TYR A 109 -1.37 5.39 0.30
N ARG A 110 -0.49 5.12 1.25
CA ARG A 110 0.84 4.54 0.97
C ARG A 110 0.69 3.07 0.61
N VAL A 111 1.43 2.64 -0.40
CA VAL A 111 1.45 1.25 -0.86
C VAL A 111 2.89 0.76 -1.03
N ALA A 112 3.11 -0.56 -0.89
CA ALA A 112 4.45 -1.12 -0.97
C ALA A 112 4.94 -1.31 -2.41
N ASN A 113 4.02 -1.63 -3.35
CA ASN A 113 4.33 -1.86 -4.77
C ASN A 113 3.13 -1.47 -5.61
N LEU A 114 3.20 -0.26 -6.17
CA LEU A 114 2.08 0.32 -6.91
C LEU A 114 1.80 -0.39 -8.23
N GLU A 115 2.83 -0.82 -8.94
CA GLU A 115 2.68 -1.50 -10.24
C GLU A 115 2.00 -2.87 -10.09
N ALA A 116 2.42 -3.65 -9.08
CA ALA A 116 1.80 -4.94 -8.78
C ALA A 116 0.35 -4.74 -8.32
N LEU A 117 0.10 -3.76 -7.43
CA LEU A 117 -1.23 -3.44 -6.95
C LEU A 117 -2.15 -3.01 -8.09
N LEU A 118 -1.70 -2.16 -9.01
CA LEU A 118 -2.49 -1.73 -10.16
C LEU A 118 -2.93 -2.89 -11.05
N LYS A 119 -2.05 -3.87 -11.25
CA LYS A 119 -2.39 -5.06 -12.03
C LYS A 119 -3.52 -5.85 -11.36
N GLU A 120 -3.49 -5.99 -10.04
CA GLU A 120 -4.54 -6.67 -9.28
C GLU A 120 -5.85 -5.88 -9.31
N LEU A 121 -5.80 -4.58 -9.03
CA LEU A 121 -6.98 -3.71 -9.05
C LEU A 121 -7.69 -3.69 -10.41
N LYS A 122 -6.92 -3.71 -11.51
CA LYS A 122 -7.47 -3.85 -12.86
C LYS A 122 -8.22 -5.18 -13.05
N ASN A 123 -7.63 -6.28 -12.56
CA ASN A 123 -8.25 -7.61 -12.65
C ASN A 123 -9.52 -7.70 -11.77
N GLU A 124 -9.57 -6.95 -10.67
CA GLU A 124 -10.71 -6.85 -9.77
C GLU A 124 -11.80 -5.89 -10.27
N GLY A 125 -11.55 -5.18 -11.39
CA GLY A 125 -12.53 -4.25 -11.98
C GLY A 125 -12.59 -2.89 -11.28
N VAL A 126 -11.58 -2.52 -10.50
CA VAL A 126 -11.51 -1.19 -9.85
C VAL A 126 -11.27 -0.11 -10.90
N THR A 127 -12.02 0.98 -10.82
CA THR A 127 -11.87 2.12 -11.73
C THR A 127 -10.59 2.87 -11.43
N ILE A 128 -9.67 2.90 -12.40
CA ILE A 128 -8.44 3.70 -12.37
C ILE A 128 -8.71 4.95 -13.20
N THR A 129 -8.47 6.14 -12.63
CA THR A 129 -8.88 7.43 -13.22
C THR A 129 -7.81 8.07 -14.09
N ASP A 130 -6.55 7.66 -13.94
CA ASP A 130 -5.42 8.21 -14.68
C ASP A 130 -4.28 7.19 -14.88
N THR A 131 -3.15 7.64 -15.38
CA THR A 131 -1.96 6.81 -15.59
C THR A 131 -1.01 6.93 -14.41
N LEU A 132 -0.21 5.87 -14.18
CA LEU A 132 0.86 5.89 -13.19
C LEU A 132 1.87 7.00 -13.56
N GLU A 133 2.11 7.91 -12.62
CA GLU A 133 3.14 8.93 -12.68
C GLU A 133 4.29 8.60 -11.73
N ALA A 134 5.52 8.83 -12.17
CA ALA A 134 6.73 8.59 -11.38
C ALA A 134 7.55 9.86 -11.24
N TYR A 135 7.92 10.16 -9.98
CA TYR A 135 8.73 11.30 -9.57
C TYR A 135 9.87 10.82 -8.65
N ASP A 136 10.81 11.69 -8.34
CA ASP A 136 11.92 11.35 -7.43
C ASP A 136 11.44 10.95 -6.04
N TYR A 137 10.31 11.49 -5.58
CA TYR A 137 9.70 11.25 -4.26
C TYR A 137 8.65 10.12 -4.27
N GLY A 138 8.44 9.43 -5.38
CA GLY A 138 7.57 8.26 -5.44
C GLY A 138 6.74 8.14 -6.71
N LYS A 139 5.87 7.12 -6.73
CA LYS A 139 4.94 6.84 -7.82
C LYS A 139 3.52 7.04 -7.36
N PHE A 140 2.66 7.53 -8.24
CA PHE A 140 1.28 7.92 -7.94
C PHE A 140 0.31 7.41 -9.01
N VAL A 141 -0.91 7.11 -8.59
CA VAL A 141 -2.06 6.85 -9.46
C VAL A 141 -3.32 7.09 -8.66
N HIS A 142 -4.42 7.39 -9.36
CA HIS A 142 -5.71 7.57 -8.70
C HIS A 142 -6.71 6.48 -9.12
N ILE A 143 -7.55 6.12 -8.14
CA ILE A 143 -8.65 5.18 -8.31
C ILE A 143 -9.94 5.78 -7.75
N MET A 144 -11.07 5.16 -8.07
CA MET A 144 -12.37 5.48 -7.46
C MET A 144 -12.83 4.32 -6.59
N ASP A 145 -13.34 4.64 -5.41
CA ASP A 145 -14.06 3.66 -4.59
C ASP A 145 -15.55 3.53 -5.00
N ILE A 146 -16.25 2.62 -4.33
CA ILE A 146 -17.67 2.32 -4.60
C ILE A 146 -18.64 3.48 -4.27
N GLU A 147 -18.20 4.47 -3.47
CA GLU A 147 -18.97 5.64 -3.07
C GLU A 147 -18.59 6.90 -3.88
N GLY A 148 -17.72 6.75 -4.87
CA GLY A 148 -17.25 7.84 -5.71
C GLY A 148 -16.24 8.76 -5.03
N ASN A 149 -15.53 8.28 -4.01
CA ASN A 149 -14.37 8.98 -3.49
C ASN A 149 -13.18 8.72 -4.42
N LYS A 150 -12.48 9.78 -4.85
CA LYS A 150 -11.17 9.64 -5.47
C LYS A 150 -10.13 9.34 -4.40
N ILE A 151 -9.31 8.35 -4.66
CA ILE A 151 -8.24 7.89 -3.78
C ILE A 151 -6.93 8.03 -4.54
N GLU A 152 -5.92 8.60 -3.92
CA GLU A 152 -4.57 8.59 -4.43
C GLU A 152 -3.79 7.42 -3.81
N LEU A 153 -3.17 6.60 -4.65
CA LEU A 153 -2.25 5.55 -4.22
C LEU A 153 -0.83 6.03 -4.45
N TRP A 154 0.00 5.96 -3.42
CA TRP A 154 1.38 6.45 -3.42
C TRP A 154 2.36 5.36 -2.98
N GLU A 155 3.28 4.98 -3.88
CA GLU A 155 4.48 4.23 -3.52
C GLU A 155 5.60 5.22 -3.23
N PRO A 156 5.90 5.52 -1.96
CA PRO A 156 6.88 6.55 -1.61
C PRO A 156 8.31 6.11 -1.86
N ASN A 157 9.16 7.10 -2.14
CA ASN A 157 10.60 6.96 -2.01
C ASN A 157 11.04 7.62 -0.69
N ASP A 158 10.92 6.89 0.42
CA ASP A 158 11.21 7.41 1.78
C ASP A 158 12.68 7.84 1.99
N LYS A 159 13.55 7.62 1.00
CA LYS A 159 14.97 8.07 1.07
C LYS A 159 15.14 9.55 0.72
N VAL A 160 14.12 10.18 0.20
CA VAL A 160 14.15 11.59 -0.26
C VAL A 160 13.71 12.56 0.85
N TYR A 161 13.08 12.04 1.91
CA TYR A 161 12.57 12.82 3.05
C TYR A 161 13.51 12.83 4.24
#